data_018cf0de53c626e95335ad0d6927d08a
#
_entry.id   018cf0de53c626e95335ad0d6927d08a
#
_cell.length_a   1.000
_cell.length_b   1.000
_cell.length_c   1.000
_cell.angle_alpha   90.00
_cell.angle_beta   90.00
_cell.angle_gamma   90.00
#
_symmetry.space_group_name_H-M   'P 1'
#
loop_
_entity.id
_entity.type
_entity.pdbx_description
1 polymer ?
#
loop_
_entity_poly.entity_id
_entity_poly.type
_entity_poly.pdbx_seq_one_letter_code
_entity_poly.pdbx_strand_id
1 'polypeptide(L)'
;MKNVNQPFRKKDAMQLVTGKPVYMDDLAPADCLIVKLLRSPHPNAIVKTINTTVAKKVPGIEAIFTWEDVDQNGRRYTQAGQTYPEASPYDRLVIDRHVRFVGDVVAIVAGVDDRCVDKAMKLIKVEYEVLEPVLDFHTAKDNPILVHPEDNWESLCPVGADNKRNLCAHDECGSGDIDAVLANCDVVIDHVYHTKACQQAMMETFRTCCYMDLYGRLNILSSTQIVFHTRRNVANALHIPKSMIRVIKPRIGGGFGAKQTAVSAIYPAFVTWKTKKPCKLLFTREESQTASSPRHEMEMHVRLGATKEGIVKGIDLYTLSNTGAYGEHGPTTVGLSGHKSIPLYGKAEAFRFVSDVVYTNHMSAGAYRGYGATQGLFAVESAVNELAAKLHMDPFKIREMNIVKEGDVMPAYYGAVNTSCALDRCLKKVHEMIDWDHKYPVRDLGNGKVRAVGMLSLIHISEPTRPLYI
;
A
#
# COMPACT_ATOMS: atom_id res chain seq x y z
N MET A 1 -14.22 29.26 -17.37
CA MET A 1 -12.95 28.71 -17.88
C MET A 1 -13.26 27.94 -19.16
N LYS A 2 -12.65 28.37 -20.31
CA LYS A 2 -12.98 27.78 -21.64
C LYS A 2 -12.60 26.29 -21.80
N ASN A 3 -11.79 25.73 -20.91
CA ASN A 3 -11.17 24.42 -21.07
C ASN A 3 -11.66 23.36 -20.06
N VAL A 4 -12.54 23.74 -19.12
CA VAL A 4 -13.10 22.78 -18.15
C VAL A 4 -14.19 21.96 -18.83
N ASN A 5 -14.18 20.65 -18.61
CA ASN A 5 -15.12 19.69 -19.22
C ASN A 5 -15.08 19.61 -20.76
N GLN A 6 -13.93 19.95 -21.36
CA GLN A 6 -13.70 19.78 -22.79
C GLN A 6 -12.73 18.62 -23.05
N PRO A 7 -12.94 17.83 -24.11
CA PRO A 7 -12.01 16.77 -24.47
C PRO A 7 -10.76 17.37 -25.12
N PHE A 8 -9.60 17.11 -24.50
CA PHE A 8 -8.30 17.47 -25.05
C PHE A 8 -7.47 16.24 -25.39
N ARG A 9 -6.80 16.30 -26.53
CA ARG A 9 -5.86 15.28 -26.93
C ARG A 9 -4.63 15.34 -26.01
N LYS A 10 -4.18 14.16 -25.48
CA LYS A 10 -2.93 14.07 -24.72
C LYS A 10 -1.75 14.52 -25.57
N LYS A 11 -0.81 15.25 -24.97
CA LYS A 11 0.38 15.78 -25.67
C LYS A 11 1.24 14.66 -26.29
N ASP A 12 1.30 13.51 -25.65
CA ASP A 12 2.08 12.34 -26.04
C ASP A 12 1.24 11.24 -26.74
N ALA A 13 0.00 11.54 -27.14
CA ALA A 13 -0.89 10.56 -27.73
C ALA A 13 -0.29 9.87 -28.97
N MET A 14 0.35 10.65 -29.86
CA MET A 14 0.97 10.12 -31.07
C MET A 14 2.12 9.14 -30.79
N GLN A 15 2.93 9.43 -29.76
CA GLN A 15 4.01 8.51 -29.36
C GLN A 15 3.43 7.17 -28.88
N LEU A 16 2.37 7.21 -28.09
CA LEU A 16 1.73 6.00 -27.57
C LEU A 16 1.10 5.14 -28.67
N VAL A 17 0.35 5.74 -29.60
CA VAL A 17 -0.36 5.01 -30.65
C VAL A 17 0.55 4.57 -31.80
N THR A 18 1.72 5.17 -31.95
CA THR A 18 2.71 4.79 -32.98
C THR A 18 3.83 3.88 -32.44
N GLY A 19 3.75 3.46 -31.16
CA GLY A 19 4.70 2.53 -30.56
C GLY A 19 6.11 3.07 -30.38
N LYS A 20 6.27 4.40 -30.21
CA LYS A 20 7.60 4.97 -29.92
C LYS A 20 8.08 4.55 -28.53
N PRO A 21 9.40 4.38 -28.32
CA PRO A 21 9.99 4.06 -27.03
C PRO A 21 9.63 5.11 -25.97
N VAL A 22 8.98 4.71 -24.88
CA VAL A 22 8.51 5.64 -23.85
C VAL A 22 8.58 5.06 -22.43
N TYR A 23 8.77 3.74 -22.29
CA TYR A 23 8.88 3.07 -21.01
C TYR A 23 10.32 3.05 -20.50
N MET A 24 10.52 2.70 -19.24
CA MET A 24 11.83 2.74 -18.60
C MET A 24 12.88 1.90 -19.34
N ASP A 25 12.53 0.68 -19.71
CA ASP A 25 13.46 -0.25 -20.37
C ASP A 25 13.79 0.17 -21.80
N ASP A 26 12.87 0.83 -22.49
CA ASP A 26 13.10 1.43 -23.81
C ASP A 26 14.12 2.59 -23.79
N LEU A 27 14.19 3.30 -22.66
CA LEU A 27 14.97 4.52 -22.49
C LEU A 27 16.28 4.31 -21.71
N ALA A 28 16.50 3.10 -21.19
CA ALA A 28 17.73 2.77 -20.46
C ALA A 28 18.94 2.78 -21.39
N PRO A 29 20.13 3.28 -20.96
CA PRO A 29 21.36 3.17 -21.72
C PRO A 29 21.65 1.72 -22.10
N ALA A 30 22.21 1.50 -23.30
CA ALA A 30 22.46 0.15 -23.82
C ALA A 30 23.58 -0.60 -23.05
N ASP A 31 24.49 0.13 -22.42
CA ASP A 31 25.63 -0.35 -21.66
C ASP A 31 25.32 -0.53 -20.16
N CYS A 32 24.05 -0.53 -19.76
CA CYS A 32 23.66 -0.75 -18.37
C CYS A 32 24.08 -2.11 -17.84
N LEU A 33 24.70 -2.14 -16.67
CA LEU A 33 24.83 -3.36 -15.89
C LEU A 33 23.44 -3.89 -15.55
N ILE A 34 23.30 -5.21 -15.58
CA ILE A 34 22.10 -5.90 -15.09
C ILE A 34 22.26 -6.11 -13.59
N VAL A 35 21.26 -5.69 -12.83
CA VAL A 35 21.20 -5.89 -11.38
C VAL A 35 20.13 -6.93 -11.07
N LYS A 36 20.48 -7.94 -10.26
CA LYS A 36 19.53 -8.88 -9.66
C LYS A 36 19.74 -8.97 -8.16
N LEU A 37 18.69 -9.41 -7.45
CA LEU A 37 18.65 -9.47 -6.00
C LEU A 37 18.61 -10.93 -5.55
N LEU A 38 19.62 -11.34 -4.76
CA LEU A 38 19.54 -12.60 -4.04
C LEU A 38 18.61 -12.42 -2.85
N ARG A 39 17.62 -13.28 -2.74
CA ARG A 39 16.52 -13.15 -1.77
C ARG A 39 16.56 -14.26 -0.73
N SER A 40 16.12 -13.93 0.48
CA SER A 40 15.99 -14.87 1.59
C SER A 40 14.91 -15.92 1.31
N PRO A 41 15.20 -17.20 1.55
CA PRO A 41 14.18 -18.26 1.60
C PRO A 41 13.48 -18.37 2.97
N HIS A 42 13.97 -17.61 3.98
CA HIS A 42 13.48 -17.69 5.35
C HIS A 42 12.65 -16.45 5.70
N PRO A 43 11.56 -16.62 6.46
CA PRO A 43 10.72 -15.51 6.90
C PRO A 43 11.37 -14.69 8.03
N ASN A 44 12.24 -15.29 8.84
CA ASN A 44 12.95 -14.63 9.94
C ASN A 44 14.31 -15.33 10.14
N ALA A 45 15.40 -14.63 9.85
CA ALA A 45 16.73 -15.19 10.02
C ALA A 45 17.83 -14.12 10.10
N ILE A 46 18.92 -14.44 10.78
CA ILE A 46 20.16 -13.65 10.74
C ILE A 46 21.12 -14.29 9.73
N VAL A 47 21.63 -13.51 8.79
CA VAL A 47 22.70 -13.94 7.89
C VAL A 47 24.00 -14.05 8.71
N LYS A 48 24.44 -15.29 9.01
CA LYS A 48 25.69 -15.54 9.75
C LYS A 48 26.90 -15.24 8.91
N THR A 49 26.98 -15.89 7.75
CA THR A 49 28.06 -15.71 6.77
C THR A 49 27.50 -15.67 5.37
N ILE A 50 28.18 -14.93 4.49
CA ILE A 50 27.89 -14.90 3.07
C ILE A 50 29.20 -14.99 2.28
N ASN A 51 29.38 -16.07 1.51
CA ASN A 51 30.58 -16.28 0.74
C ASN A 51 30.35 -15.95 -0.74
N THR A 52 30.93 -14.84 -1.19
CA THR A 52 30.85 -14.33 -2.57
C THR A 52 32.14 -14.56 -3.36
N THR A 53 33.16 -15.22 -2.79
CA THR A 53 34.54 -15.32 -3.35
C THR A 53 34.52 -15.95 -4.73
N VAL A 54 33.79 -17.02 -4.94
CA VAL A 54 33.71 -17.71 -6.24
C VAL A 54 32.80 -16.92 -7.20
N ALA A 55 31.71 -16.37 -6.72
CA ALA A 55 30.77 -15.59 -7.50
C ALA A 55 31.41 -14.32 -8.10
N LYS A 56 32.26 -13.64 -7.33
CA LYS A 56 33.02 -12.46 -7.78
C LYS A 56 34.02 -12.76 -8.93
N LYS A 57 34.44 -14.01 -9.11
CA LYS A 57 35.35 -14.45 -10.18
C LYS A 57 34.60 -14.80 -11.48
N VAL A 58 33.30 -14.79 -11.52
CA VAL A 58 32.55 -15.05 -12.77
C VAL A 58 32.81 -13.91 -13.75
N PRO A 59 33.29 -14.21 -14.97
CA PRO A 59 33.54 -13.20 -15.97
C PRO A 59 32.31 -12.39 -16.27
N GLY A 60 32.42 -11.06 -16.28
CA GLY A 60 31.33 -10.13 -16.50
C GLY A 60 30.65 -9.62 -15.22
N ILE A 61 31.00 -10.15 -14.06
CA ILE A 61 30.53 -9.57 -12.77
C ILE A 61 31.32 -8.31 -12.46
N GLU A 62 30.58 -7.23 -12.20
CA GLU A 62 31.13 -5.94 -11.80
C GLU A 62 31.21 -5.79 -10.28
N ALA A 63 30.13 -6.11 -9.59
CA ALA A 63 30.03 -5.98 -8.14
C ALA A 63 29.03 -6.96 -7.53
N ILE A 64 29.31 -7.37 -6.30
CA ILE A 64 28.38 -8.08 -5.43
C ILE A 64 28.42 -7.36 -4.07
N PHE A 65 27.28 -6.82 -3.65
CA PHE A 65 27.11 -6.14 -2.37
C PHE A 65 26.29 -6.99 -1.42
N THR A 66 26.65 -6.96 -0.14
CA THR A 66 26.03 -7.71 0.95
C THR A 66 25.76 -6.76 2.13
N TRP A 67 25.22 -7.29 3.22
CA TRP A 67 25.04 -6.52 4.45
C TRP A 67 26.36 -5.90 4.98
N GLU A 68 27.53 -6.48 4.65
CA GLU A 68 28.85 -5.95 5.03
C GLU A 68 29.19 -4.62 4.34
N ASP A 69 28.55 -4.31 3.22
CA ASP A 69 28.72 -3.07 2.45
C ASP A 69 27.81 -1.93 2.93
N VAL A 70 26.96 -2.21 3.94
CA VAL A 70 25.97 -1.27 4.52
C VAL A 70 26.22 -1.11 6.01
N ASP A 71 26.23 0.13 6.51
CA ASP A 71 26.32 0.38 7.93
C ASP A 71 25.05 -0.14 8.66
N GLN A 72 25.20 -1.25 9.38
CA GLN A 72 24.12 -1.92 10.08
C GLN A 72 23.61 -1.13 11.30
N ASN A 73 24.44 -0.23 11.85
CA ASN A 73 24.10 0.66 12.94
C ASN A 73 23.68 2.05 12.45
N GLY A 74 23.75 2.27 11.15
CA GLY A 74 23.37 3.52 10.52
C GLY A 74 21.89 3.82 10.62
N ARG A 75 21.56 5.04 10.28
CA ARG A 75 20.17 5.47 10.25
C ARG A 75 19.37 4.66 9.22
N ARG A 76 18.25 4.13 9.64
CA ARG A 76 17.29 3.45 8.77
C ARG A 76 16.51 4.45 7.91
N TYR A 77 15.88 3.97 6.84
CA TYR A 77 14.99 4.76 5.99
C TYR A 77 13.62 4.09 5.89
N THR A 78 12.64 4.83 5.39
CA THR A 78 11.33 4.28 5.03
C THR A 78 11.09 4.39 3.53
N GLN A 79 10.28 3.49 2.97
CA GLN A 79 9.83 3.60 1.58
C GLN A 79 8.48 4.32 1.43
N ALA A 80 7.86 4.71 2.53
CA ALA A 80 6.69 5.58 2.53
C ALA A 80 7.02 6.98 1.99
N GLY A 81 6.00 7.71 1.56
CA GLY A 81 6.30 8.96 0.90
C GLY A 81 5.29 10.09 1.03
N GLN A 82 4.20 9.92 1.76
CA GLN A 82 3.06 10.84 1.66
C GLN A 82 3.21 12.17 2.43
N THR A 83 3.97 12.18 3.52
CA THR A 83 4.21 13.37 4.35
C THR A 83 5.68 13.65 4.51
N TYR A 84 6.02 14.70 5.25
CA TYR A 84 7.36 14.95 5.74
C TYR A 84 7.27 15.58 7.14
N PRO A 85 7.86 14.97 8.18
CA PRO A 85 8.46 13.63 8.15
C PRO A 85 7.44 12.59 7.67
N GLU A 86 7.93 11.47 7.17
CA GLU A 86 7.08 10.39 6.66
C GLU A 86 6.23 9.81 7.79
N ALA A 87 4.93 9.66 7.52
CA ALA A 87 3.98 9.04 8.47
C ALA A 87 4.16 7.51 8.45
N SER A 88 5.37 7.06 8.81
CA SER A 88 5.74 5.65 8.87
C SER A 88 7.06 5.51 9.63
N PRO A 89 7.31 4.41 10.33
CA PRO A 89 8.62 4.13 10.91
C PRO A 89 9.75 4.06 9.87
N TYR A 90 10.95 4.41 10.32
CA TYR A 90 12.21 4.25 9.61
C TYR A 90 12.81 2.93 10.05
N ASP A 91 12.53 1.89 9.30
CA ASP A 91 12.73 0.49 9.68
C ASP A 91 13.61 -0.31 8.71
N ARG A 92 14.04 0.29 7.55
CA ARG A 92 14.81 -0.40 6.52
C ARG A 92 16.28 0.02 6.45
N LEU A 93 17.14 -0.93 6.10
CA LEU A 93 18.45 -0.72 5.50
C LEU A 93 18.44 -1.16 4.03
N VAL A 94 19.44 -0.74 3.24
CA VAL A 94 19.54 -1.16 1.82
C VAL A 94 19.71 -2.67 1.73
N ILE A 95 20.55 -3.26 2.58
CA ILE A 95 20.69 -4.68 2.83
C ILE A 95 20.86 -4.84 4.34
N ASP A 96 19.94 -5.53 4.96
CA ASP A 96 19.99 -5.82 6.39
C ASP A 96 20.55 -7.23 6.64
N ARG A 97 21.34 -7.39 7.68
CA ARG A 97 21.80 -8.69 8.15
C ARG A 97 20.66 -9.56 8.67
N HIS A 98 19.64 -8.92 9.25
CA HIS A 98 18.41 -9.55 9.71
C HIS A 98 17.38 -9.53 8.56
N VAL A 99 17.10 -10.68 7.97
CA VAL A 99 16.03 -10.84 6.97
C VAL A 99 14.72 -11.13 7.66
N ARG A 100 13.64 -10.46 7.23
CA ARG A 100 12.37 -10.41 7.95
C ARG A 100 11.19 -10.98 7.20
N PHE A 101 11.36 -11.37 5.93
CA PHE A 101 10.32 -12.08 5.17
C PHE A 101 10.94 -12.93 4.05
N VAL A 102 10.20 -13.93 3.57
CA VAL A 102 10.61 -14.71 2.38
C VAL A 102 10.59 -13.80 1.16
N GLY A 103 11.78 -13.51 0.62
CA GLY A 103 11.94 -12.55 -0.47
C GLY A 103 12.71 -11.28 -0.07
N ASP A 104 13.08 -11.11 1.20
CA ASP A 104 13.94 -10.01 1.65
C ASP A 104 15.34 -10.08 1.01
N VAL A 105 15.99 -8.95 0.83
CA VAL A 105 17.23 -8.86 0.04
C VAL A 105 18.45 -9.24 0.86
N VAL A 106 19.19 -10.24 0.39
CA VAL A 106 20.42 -10.77 1.02
C VAL A 106 21.69 -10.24 0.33
N ALA A 107 21.64 -10.13 -0.98
CA ALA A 107 22.73 -9.55 -1.76
C ALA A 107 22.23 -8.87 -3.04
N ILE A 108 23.01 -7.90 -3.53
CA ILE A 108 22.79 -7.22 -4.80
C ILE A 108 23.93 -7.66 -5.74
N VAL A 109 23.60 -8.25 -6.87
CA VAL A 109 24.58 -8.72 -7.88
C VAL A 109 24.44 -7.88 -9.13
N ALA A 110 25.56 -7.31 -9.61
CA ALA A 110 25.60 -6.49 -10.80
C ALA A 110 26.65 -7.04 -11.80
N GLY A 111 26.26 -7.20 -13.05
CA GLY A 111 27.12 -7.71 -14.11
C GLY A 111 26.69 -7.24 -15.50
N VAL A 112 27.48 -7.58 -16.52
CA VAL A 112 27.30 -7.08 -17.88
C VAL A 112 26.10 -7.69 -18.60
N ASP A 113 25.63 -8.87 -18.19
CA ASP A 113 24.47 -9.54 -18.76
C ASP A 113 23.77 -10.45 -17.75
N ASP A 114 22.56 -10.92 -18.09
CA ASP A 114 21.76 -11.82 -17.26
C ASP A 114 22.47 -13.15 -16.97
N ARG A 115 23.24 -13.69 -17.91
CA ARG A 115 23.88 -15.01 -17.79
C ARG A 115 24.97 -15.00 -16.73
N CYS A 116 25.84 -13.98 -16.74
CA CYS A 116 26.88 -13.87 -15.74
C CYS A 116 26.30 -13.60 -14.36
N VAL A 117 25.24 -12.77 -14.23
CA VAL A 117 24.57 -12.49 -12.97
C VAL A 117 23.90 -13.74 -12.41
N ASP A 118 23.12 -14.47 -13.21
CA ASP A 118 22.46 -15.72 -12.80
C ASP A 118 23.45 -16.80 -12.38
N LYS A 119 24.58 -16.91 -13.09
CA LYS A 119 25.66 -17.82 -12.72
C LYS A 119 26.29 -17.44 -11.38
N ALA A 120 26.57 -16.16 -11.18
CA ALA A 120 27.15 -15.68 -9.93
C ALA A 120 26.20 -15.88 -8.75
N MET A 121 24.91 -15.58 -8.89
CA MET A 121 23.90 -15.77 -7.84
C MET A 121 23.86 -17.22 -7.34
N LYS A 122 23.96 -18.22 -8.24
CA LYS A 122 23.99 -19.65 -7.88
C LYS A 122 25.25 -20.05 -7.12
N LEU A 123 26.34 -19.27 -7.21
CA LEU A 123 27.62 -19.55 -6.56
C LEU A 123 27.77 -18.84 -5.20
N ILE A 124 26.87 -17.94 -4.87
CA ILE A 124 26.83 -17.31 -3.54
C ILE A 124 26.33 -18.35 -2.53
N LYS A 125 27.07 -18.53 -1.44
CA LYS A 125 26.67 -19.39 -0.33
C LYS A 125 26.34 -18.55 0.87
N VAL A 126 25.16 -18.78 1.45
CA VAL A 126 24.68 -18.05 2.62
C VAL A 126 24.38 -19.05 3.73
N GLU A 127 24.87 -18.75 4.93
CA GLU A 127 24.53 -19.48 6.16
C GLU A 127 23.62 -18.61 6.99
N TYR A 128 22.49 -19.18 7.39
CA TYR A 128 21.49 -18.50 8.18
C TYR A 128 21.39 -19.09 9.59
N GLU A 129 21.16 -18.24 10.54
CA GLU A 129 20.54 -18.59 11.81
C GLU A 129 19.06 -18.32 11.68
N VAL A 130 18.29 -19.39 11.49
CA VAL A 130 16.84 -19.30 11.33
C VAL A 130 16.20 -19.04 12.69
N LEU A 131 15.36 -18.03 12.76
CA LEU A 131 14.63 -17.62 13.95
C LEU A 131 13.15 -17.99 13.80
N GLU A 132 12.45 -18.03 14.94
CA GLU A 132 11.01 -18.22 14.94
C GLU A 132 10.30 -16.97 14.36
N PRO A 133 9.39 -17.13 13.36
CA PRO A 133 8.71 -16.01 12.76
C PRO A 133 7.36 -15.71 13.41
N VAL A 134 6.95 -14.45 13.37
CA VAL A 134 5.59 -14.02 13.69
C VAL A 134 4.79 -13.97 12.40
N LEU A 135 3.92 -14.94 12.15
CA LEU A 135 3.14 -15.07 10.92
C LEU A 135 1.65 -14.74 11.09
N ASP A 136 1.09 -15.00 12.27
CA ASP A 136 -0.30 -14.65 12.56
C ASP A 136 -0.38 -13.20 13.07
N PHE A 137 -1.02 -12.32 12.29
CA PHE A 137 -1.13 -10.91 12.66
C PHE A 137 -2.10 -10.67 13.84
N HIS A 138 -2.97 -11.63 14.18
CA HIS A 138 -3.83 -11.52 15.36
C HIS A 138 -3.04 -11.67 16.67
N THR A 139 -1.91 -12.37 16.62
CA THR A 139 -1.05 -12.60 17.78
C THR A 139 0.24 -11.76 17.72
N ALA A 140 0.38 -10.89 16.73
CA ALA A 140 1.61 -10.13 16.49
C ALA A 140 1.80 -8.98 17.49
N LYS A 141 0.73 -8.27 17.82
CA LYS A 141 0.76 -7.19 18.82
C LYS A 141 1.12 -7.76 20.19
N ASP A 142 2.09 -7.13 20.85
CA ASP A 142 2.59 -7.55 22.15
C ASP A 142 3.21 -8.97 22.19
N ASN A 143 3.58 -9.51 21.02
CA ASN A 143 4.28 -10.79 20.91
C ASN A 143 5.71 -10.66 21.48
N PRO A 144 6.21 -11.66 22.25
CA PRO A 144 7.57 -11.62 22.77
C PRO A 144 8.65 -11.68 21.68
N ILE A 145 8.32 -12.23 20.49
CA ILE A 145 9.20 -12.24 19.33
C ILE A 145 9.00 -10.92 18.57
N LEU A 146 10.07 -10.12 18.47
CA LEU A 146 10.03 -8.83 17.82
C LEU A 146 10.52 -8.91 16.38
N VAL A 147 9.75 -8.34 15.46
CA VAL A 147 10.15 -8.20 14.05
C VAL A 147 11.26 -7.15 13.92
N HIS A 148 11.20 -6.09 14.74
CA HIS A 148 12.18 -5.02 14.81
C HIS A 148 12.76 -4.87 16.22
N PRO A 149 13.71 -5.72 16.64
CA PRO A 149 14.33 -5.63 17.95
C PRO A 149 15.42 -4.53 18.06
N GLU A 150 15.89 -3.99 16.92
CA GLU A 150 17.02 -3.06 16.83
C GLU A 150 16.75 -1.69 17.46
N ASP A 151 17.80 -1.07 18.00
CA ASP A 151 17.71 0.24 18.68
C ASP A 151 17.76 1.43 17.71
N ASN A 152 18.22 1.22 16.45
CA ASN A 152 18.25 2.26 15.42
C ASN A 152 16.95 2.35 14.61
N TRP A 153 15.87 1.67 15.02
CA TRP A 153 14.52 1.89 14.57
C TRP A 153 13.95 3.18 15.16
N GLU A 154 13.29 3.99 14.35
CA GLU A 154 12.69 5.25 14.83
C GLU A 154 11.39 5.58 14.08
N SER A 155 10.49 6.31 14.74
CA SER A 155 9.32 6.93 14.11
C SER A 155 9.36 8.43 14.33
N LEU A 156 9.54 9.20 13.25
CA LEU A 156 9.63 10.66 13.31
C LEU A 156 8.27 11.35 13.29
N CYS A 157 7.22 10.63 12.93
CA CYS A 157 5.85 11.11 12.93
C CYS A 157 5.07 10.40 14.05
N PRO A 158 4.22 11.11 14.83
CA PRO A 158 3.46 10.52 15.92
C PRO A 158 2.30 9.67 15.39
N VAL A 159 2.62 8.48 14.90
CA VAL A 159 1.64 7.51 14.38
C VAL A 159 1.28 6.42 15.41
N GLY A 160 1.66 6.58 16.67
CA GLY A 160 1.42 5.57 17.72
C GLY A 160 2.25 4.29 17.54
N ALA A 161 3.42 4.40 16.89
CA ALA A 161 4.30 3.27 16.62
C ALA A 161 5.12 2.86 17.83
N ASP A 162 5.30 1.55 18.06
CA ASP A 162 6.13 0.97 19.11
C ASP A 162 6.68 -0.39 18.65
N ASN A 163 7.97 -0.44 18.31
CA ASN A 163 8.59 -1.68 17.83
C ASN A 163 8.69 -2.77 18.91
N LYS A 164 8.70 -2.40 20.19
CA LYS A 164 8.73 -3.36 21.32
C LYS A 164 7.39 -4.08 21.53
N ARG A 165 6.36 -3.60 20.85
CA ARG A 165 5.01 -4.19 20.81
C ARG A 165 4.66 -4.78 19.44
N ASN A 166 5.60 -4.85 18.51
CA ASN A 166 5.34 -5.13 17.09
C ASN A 166 4.27 -4.21 16.48
N LEU A 167 4.14 -2.99 16.97
CA LEU A 167 3.14 -2.03 16.55
C LEU A 167 3.76 -1.00 15.60
N CYS A 168 3.35 -1.03 14.33
CA CYS A 168 3.76 -0.07 13.32
C CYS A 168 3.01 1.25 13.43
N ALA A 169 1.74 1.19 13.82
CA ALA A 169 0.91 2.36 14.09
C ALA A 169 -0.29 2.01 14.96
N HIS A 170 -0.77 3.02 15.68
CA HIS A 170 -2.04 3.03 16.39
C HIS A 170 -2.73 4.35 16.13
N ASP A 171 -4.03 4.32 15.80
CA ASP A 171 -4.85 5.51 15.60
C ASP A 171 -6.20 5.31 16.29
N GLU A 172 -6.63 6.35 17.00
CA GLU A 172 -7.92 6.36 17.71
C GLU A 172 -8.58 7.71 17.57
N CYS A 173 -9.85 7.71 17.17
CA CYS A 173 -10.68 8.90 17.17
C CYS A 173 -12.14 8.54 17.42
N GLY A 174 -12.91 9.49 17.97
CA GLY A 174 -14.32 9.29 18.24
C GLY A 174 -15.04 10.58 18.59
N SER A 175 -16.35 10.48 18.68
CA SER A 175 -17.24 11.56 19.16
C SER A 175 -18.47 10.94 19.79
N GLY A 176 -18.91 11.49 20.91
CA GLY A 176 -20.01 10.96 21.71
C GLY A 176 -19.65 9.71 22.50
N ASP A 177 -20.58 9.22 23.30
CA ASP A 177 -20.47 7.95 24.04
C ASP A 177 -21.04 6.82 23.20
N ILE A 178 -20.19 6.16 22.44
CA ILE A 178 -20.60 5.09 21.51
C ILE A 178 -21.21 3.89 22.23
N ASP A 179 -20.71 3.53 23.40
CA ASP A 179 -21.20 2.36 24.13
C ASP A 179 -22.59 2.64 24.71
N ALA A 180 -22.83 3.84 25.24
CA ALA A 180 -24.16 4.27 25.69
C ALA A 180 -25.16 4.37 24.53
N VAL A 181 -24.73 4.89 23.37
CA VAL A 181 -25.61 4.98 22.18
C VAL A 181 -25.95 3.59 21.66
N LEU A 182 -25.00 2.67 21.54
CA LEU A 182 -25.25 1.30 21.07
C LEU A 182 -26.16 0.52 22.02
N ALA A 183 -26.02 0.72 23.35
CA ALA A 183 -26.86 0.07 24.35
C ALA A 183 -28.33 0.51 24.26
N ASN A 184 -28.61 1.72 23.75
CA ASN A 184 -29.94 2.27 23.57
C ASN A 184 -30.52 2.10 22.15
N CYS A 185 -29.83 1.40 21.26
CA CYS A 185 -30.32 1.09 19.92
C CYS A 185 -31.29 -0.11 19.94
N ASP A 186 -32.34 -0.06 19.09
CA ASP A 186 -33.26 -1.18 18.93
C ASP A 186 -32.60 -2.39 18.25
N VAL A 187 -31.64 -2.12 17.36
CA VAL A 187 -30.89 -3.15 16.61
C VAL A 187 -29.42 -2.78 16.56
N VAL A 188 -28.57 -3.75 16.87
CA VAL A 188 -27.13 -3.65 16.72
C VAL A 188 -26.65 -4.80 15.83
N ILE A 189 -25.87 -4.46 14.83
CA ILE A 189 -25.01 -5.39 14.09
C ILE A 189 -23.66 -5.40 14.78
N ASP A 190 -23.15 -6.56 15.07
CA ASP A 190 -21.86 -6.79 15.70
C ASP A 190 -21.18 -7.93 14.93
N HIS A 191 -20.28 -7.59 14.01
CA HIS A 191 -19.72 -8.55 13.07
C HIS A 191 -18.28 -8.20 12.69
N VAL A 192 -17.49 -9.24 12.40
CA VAL A 192 -16.10 -9.14 11.94
C VAL A 192 -16.03 -9.46 10.46
N TYR A 193 -15.41 -8.56 9.69
CA TYR A 193 -15.20 -8.69 8.26
C TYR A 193 -13.70 -8.81 7.97
N HIS A 194 -13.33 -9.70 7.05
CA HIS A 194 -11.94 -9.95 6.70
C HIS A 194 -11.67 -9.74 5.21
N THR A 195 -10.55 -9.10 4.89
CA THR A 195 -10.05 -8.95 3.51
C THR A 195 -8.62 -9.45 3.41
N LYS A 196 -8.36 -10.29 2.41
CA LYS A 196 -7.04 -10.84 2.14
C LYS A 196 -6.08 -9.84 1.52
N ALA A 197 -4.78 -10.05 1.73
CA ALA A 197 -3.74 -9.40 0.95
C ALA A 197 -3.85 -9.78 -0.52
N CYS A 198 -3.68 -8.82 -1.42
CA CYS A 198 -3.65 -9.09 -2.84
C CYS A 198 -2.71 -8.13 -3.58
N GLN A 199 -2.00 -8.64 -4.57
CA GLN A 199 -1.04 -7.89 -5.36
C GLN A 199 -1.75 -7.17 -6.53
N GLN A 200 -1.26 -5.99 -6.92
CA GLN A 200 -1.86 -5.12 -7.93
C GLN A 200 -1.80 -5.69 -9.36
N ALA A 201 -0.90 -6.63 -9.61
CA ALA A 201 -0.73 -7.35 -10.88
C ALA A 201 -0.64 -6.45 -12.12
N MET A 202 -0.02 -5.25 -11.99
CA MET A 202 0.19 -4.35 -13.10
C MET A 202 1.00 -5.04 -14.21
N MET A 203 0.66 -4.74 -15.48
CA MET A 203 1.28 -5.39 -16.64
C MET A 203 2.79 -5.15 -16.67
N GLU A 204 3.25 -3.91 -16.48
CA GLU A 204 4.65 -3.59 -16.29
C GLU A 204 5.05 -3.83 -14.84
N THR A 205 6.01 -4.74 -14.62
CA THR A 205 6.59 -5.03 -13.30
C THR A 205 7.37 -3.84 -12.74
N PHE A 206 7.90 -3.94 -11.53
CA PHE A 206 8.78 -2.91 -10.98
C PHE A 206 10.10 -2.86 -11.77
N ARG A 207 10.53 -1.66 -12.16
CA ARG A 207 11.77 -1.48 -12.91
C ARG A 207 12.36 -0.09 -12.74
N THR A 208 13.68 -0.03 -12.67
CA THR A 208 14.43 1.21 -12.50
C THR A 208 15.80 1.10 -13.16
N CYS A 209 16.23 2.15 -13.85
CA CYS A 209 17.58 2.35 -14.35
C CYS A 209 18.22 3.55 -13.65
N CYS A 210 19.49 3.45 -13.30
CA CYS A 210 20.26 4.53 -12.68
C CYS A 210 21.55 4.78 -13.45
N TYR A 211 21.97 6.05 -13.52
CA TYR A 211 23.24 6.46 -14.12
C TYR A 211 23.73 7.79 -13.53
N MET A 212 25.02 8.05 -13.59
CA MET A 212 25.60 9.34 -13.22
C MET A 212 25.57 10.31 -14.39
N ASP A 213 25.20 11.58 -14.17
CA ASP A 213 25.37 12.61 -15.19
C ASP A 213 26.77 13.25 -15.13
N LEU A 214 27.05 14.11 -16.10
CA LEU A 214 28.34 14.81 -16.21
C LEU A 214 28.64 15.73 -15.01
N TYR A 215 27.63 16.09 -14.23
CA TYR A 215 27.77 16.91 -13.01
C TYR A 215 27.90 16.06 -11.74
N GLY A 216 28.02 14.75 -11.86
CA GLY A 216 28.14 13.83 -10.74
C GLY A 216 26.83 13.59 -9.98
N ARG A 217 25.67 13.93 -10.56
CA ARG A 217 24.36 13.63 -9.96
C ARG A 217 23.88 12.26 -10.36
N LEU A 218 23.24 11.58 -9.42
CA LEU A 218 22.58 10.31 -9.63
C LEU A 218 21.22 10.54 -10.32
N ASN A 219 21.08 10.10 -11.55
CA ASN A 219 19.84 10.09 -12.28
C ASN A 219 19.14 8.73 -12.11
N ILE A 220 17.88 8.76 -11.78
CA ILE A 220 17.02 7.60 -11.54
C ILE A 220 15.86 7.65 -12.51
N LEU A 221 15.92 6.83 -13.55
CA LEU A 221 14.84 6.61 -14.50
C LEU A 221 13.98 5.46 -13.98
N SER A 222 12.81 5.75 -13.40
CA SER A 222 12.02 4.75 -12.69
C SER A 222 10.57 4.74 -13.11
N SER A 223 10.02 3.55 -13.26
CA SER A 223 8.58 3.33 -13.36
C SER A 223 7.92 3.56 -11.99
N THR A 224 7.77 4.83 -11.62
CA THR A 224 7.26 5.27 -10.31
C THR A 224 6.06 6.20 -10.43
N GLN A 225 5.19 6.20 -9.43
CA GLN A 225 4.11 7.17 -9.28
C GLN A 225 4.54 8.41 -8.47
N ILE A 226 5.72 8.39 -7.81
CA ILE A 226 6.10 9.32 -6.75
C ILE A 226 7.54 9.86 -6.88
N VAL A 227 7.85 10.58 -7.94
CA VAL A 227 9.22 11.05 -8.25
C VAL A 227 9.91 11.78 -7.09
N PHE A 228 9.22 12.67 -6.40
CA PHE A 228 9.80 13.45 -5.30
C PHE A 228 10.02 12.60 -4.04
N HIS A 229 9.12 11.68 -3.75
CA HIS A 229 9.29 10.74 -2.63
C HIS A 229 10.40 9.74 -2.92
N THR A 230 10.46 9.18 -4.14
CA THR A 230 11.57 8.32 -4.57
C THR A 230 12.91 9.03 -4.39
N ARG A 231 13.02 10.32 -4.78
CA ARG A 231 14.22 11.12 -4.56
C ARG A 231 14.60 11.20 -3.08
N ARG A 232 13.63 11.44 -2.22
CA ARG A 232 13.84 11.55 -0.76
C ARG A 232 14.22 10.22 -0.15
N ASN A 233 13.52 9.15 -0.51
CA ASN A 233 13.79 7.81 0.02
C ASN A 233 15.18 7.31 -0.39
N VAL A 234 15.59 7.54 -1.64
CA VAL A 234 16.96 7.22 -2.09
C VAL A 234 18.01 8.09 -1.38
N ALA A 235 17.73 9.39 -1.17
CA ALA A 235 18.64 10.27 -0.44
C ALA A 235 18.85 9.78 1.00
N ASN A 236 17.78 9.37 1.67
CA ASN A 236 17.84 8.83 3.02
C ASN A 236 18.57 7.47 3.04
N ALA A 237 18.25 6.58 2.11
CA ALA A 237 18.86 5.24 2.04
C ALA A 237 20.37 5.26 1.74
N LEU A 238 20.83 6.24 0.95
CA LEU A 238 22.24 6.39 0.57
C LEU A 238 23.00 7.42 1.41
N HIS A 239 22.34 8.09 2.33
CA HIS A 239 22.88 9.19 3.15
C HIS A 239 23.55 10.30 2.32
N ILE A 240 22.91 10.69 1.20
CA ILE A 240 23.40 11.75 0.31
C ILE A 240 22.38 12.89 0.18
N PRO A 241 22.81 14.12 -0.12
CA PRO A 241 21.91 15.24 -0.29
C PRO A 241 20.90 15.01 -1.43
N LYS A 242 19.64 15.41 -1.22
CA LYS A 242 18.57 15.35 -2.25
C LYS A 242 18.94 16.09 -3.54
N SER A 243 19.79 17.13 -3.45
CA SER A 243 20.31 17.90 -4.61
C SER A 243 21.17 17.07 -5.55
N MET A 244 21.80 15.98 -5.04
CA MET A 244 22.59 15.05 -5.83
C MET A 244 21.77 14.02 -6.60
N ILE A 245 20.42 14.07 -6.49
CA ILE A 245 19.54 13.07 -7.09
C ILE A 245 18.52 13.75 -8.00
N ARG A 246 18.38 13.22 -9.20
CA ARG A 246 17.31 13.55 -10.14
C ARG A 246 16.50 12.29 -10.45
N VAL A 247 15.18 12.33 -10.20
CA VAL A 247 14.27 11.23 -10.56
C VAL A 247 13.50 11.62 -11.82
N ILE A 248 13.48 10.74 -12.80
CA ILE A 248 12.81 10.90 -14.08
C ILE A 248 11.73 9.82 -14.17
N LYS A 249 10.49 10.25 -14.40
CA LYS A 249 9.35 9.34 -14.60
C LYS A 249 9.06 9.22 -16.09
N PRO A 250 9.32 8.07 -16.71
CA PRO A 250 8.85 7.76 -18.05
C PRO A 250 7.36 7.41 -18.04
N ARG A 251 6.82 6.95 -19.14
CA ARG A 251 5.51 6.32 -19.15
C ARG A 251 5.54 5.04 -18.30
N ILE A 252 4.48 4.77 -17.55
CA ILE A 252 4.35 3.58 -16.71
C ILE A 252 3.22 2.68 -17.22
N GLY A 253 3.49 1.37 -17.24
CA GLY A 253 2.56 0.33 -17.68
C GLY A 253 1.67 -0.21 -16.57
N GLY A 254 1.04 0.70 -15.81
CA GLY A 254 0.21 0.41 -14.66
C GLY A 254 0.97 0.55 -13.34
N GLY A 255 0.25 0.90 -12.30
CA GLY A 255 0.78 1.06 -10.95
C GLY A 255 -0.25 0.69 -9.88
N PHE A 256 -1.47 1.20 -10.02
CA PHE A 256 -2.59 0.96 -9.10
C PHE A 256 -2.26 1.20 -7.62
N GLY A 257 -1.24 2.02 -7.34
CA GLY A 257 -0.71 2.27 -6.01
C GLY A 257 0.61 1.55 -5.71
N ALA A 258 0.90 0.38 -6.27
CA ALA A 258 2.13 -0.37 -6.00
C ALA A 258 3.41 0.46 -6.20
N LYS A 259 3.44 1.29 -7.23
CA LYS A 259 4.58 2.14 -7.57
C LYS A 259 4.60 3.48 -6.81
N GLN A 260 3.82 3.59 -5.73
CA GLN A 260 3.94 4.62 -4.70
C GLN A 260 4.94 4.26 -3.59
N THR A 261 5.50 3.07 -3.63
CA THR A 261 6.62 2.62 -2.80
C THR A 261 7.87 2.53 -3.66
N ALA A 262 9.04 2.91 -3.12
CA ALA A 262 10.29 2.92 -3.88
C ALA A 262 10.93 1.51 -3.99
N VAL A 263 10.13 0.48 -4.25
CA VAL A 263 10.50 -0.94 -4.19
C VAL A 263 11.74 -1.28 -5.04
N SER A 264 11.82 -0.77 -6.27
CA SER A 264 12.92 -1.10 -7.19
C SER A 264 13.96 0.00 -7.34
N ALA A 265 13.77 1.19 -6.74
CA ALA A 265 14.64 2.33 -7.01
C ALA A 265 15.93 2.33 -6.16
N ILE A 266 15.88 1.79 -4.95
CA ILE A 266 16.97 1.89 -3.98
C ILE A 266 18.19 1.08 -4.43
N TYR A 267 17.98 -0.16 -4.88
CA TYR A 267 19.07 -1.10 -5.19
C TYR A 267 19.96 -0.66 -6.39
N PRO A 268 19.40 -0.33 -7.57
CA PRO A 268 20.22 0.17 -8.67
C PRO A 268 20.81 1.56 -8.37
N ALA A 269 20.13 2.38 -7.56
CA ALA A 269 20.70 3.64 -7.09
C ALA A 269 21.95 3.41 -6.23
N PHE A 270 21.91 2.43 -5.32
CA PHE A 270 23.06 2.01 -4.51
C PHE A 270 24.22 1.50 -5.39
N VAL A 271 23.93 0.60 -6.34
CA VAL A 271 24.95 0.06 -7.27
C VAL A 271 25.60 1.19 -8.06
N THR A 272 24.82 2.05 -8.74
CA THR A 272 25.35 3.16 -9.52
C THR A 272 26.13 4.15 -8.65
N TRP A 273 25.65 4.43 -7.42
CA TRP A 273 26.39 5.33 -6.51
C TRP A 273 27.76 4.77 -6.13
N LYS A 274 27.86 3.46 -5.90
CA LYS A 274 29.13 2.78 -5.54
C LYS A 274 30.06 2.58 -6.74
N THR A 275 29.54 2.10 -7.88
CA THR A 275 30.34 1.72 -9.06
C THR A 275 30.55 2.88 -10.03
N LYS A 276 29.74 3.93 -9.99
CA LYS A 276 29.65 5.03 -10.95
C LYS A 276 29.24 4.57 -12.37
N LYS A 277 28.84 3.32 -12.55
CA LYS A 277 28.39 2.75 -13.82
C LYS A 277 26.86 2.78 -13.94
N PRO A 278 26.31 2.93 -15.15
CA PRO A 278 24.88 2.79 -15.36
C PRO A 278 24.44 1.36 -15.05
N CYS A 279 23.27 1.21 -14.44
CA CYS A 279 22.71 -0.10 -14.16
C CYS A 279 21.18 -0.10 -14.20
N LYS A 280 20.57 -1.27 -14.41
CA LYS A 280 19.14 -1.45 -14.39
C LYS A 280 18.72 -2.69 -13.62
N LEU A 281 17.60 -2.57 -12.93
CA LEU A 281 16.91 -3.64 -12.21
C LEU A 281 15.49 -3.78 -12.75
N LEU A 282 15.14 -4.98 -13.19
CA LEU A 282 13.80 -5.34 -13.67
C LEU A 282 13.30 -6.53 -12.84
N PHE A 283 12.22 -6.32 -12.10
CA PHE A 283 11.58 -7.43 -11.38
C PHE A 283 10.90 -8.37 -12.38
N THR A 284 11.07 -9.66 -12.16
CA THR A 284 10.21 -10.67 -12.77
C THR A 284 8.78 -10.55 -12.27
N ARG A 285 7.85 -11.27 -12.90
CA ARG A 285 6.48 -11.37 -12.39
C ARG A 285 6.44 -12.02 -11.00
N GLU A 286 7.23 -13.07 -10.80
CA GLU A 286 7.37 -13.76 -9.52
C GLU A 286 7.88 -12.80 -8.43
N GLU A 287 8.95 -12.05 -8.67
CA GLU A 287 9.46 -11.05 -7.72
C GLU A 287 8.41 -9.95 -7.42
N SER A 288 7.63 -9.54 -8.43
CA SER A 288 6.55 -8.58 -8.21
C SER A 288 5.42 -9.14 -7.33
N GLN A 289 5.21 -10.46 -7.32
CA GLN A 289 4.22 -11.12 -6.48
C GLN A 289 4.74 -11.40 -5.06
N THR A 290 6.03 -11.72 -4.91
CA THR A 290 6.60 -12.26 -3.67
C THR A 290 7.46 -11.26 -2.88
N ALA A 291 7.85 -10.14 -3.49
CA ALA A 291 8.79 -9.19 -2.87
C ALA A 291 8.46 -7.73 -3.22
N SER A 292 7.20 -7.36 -3.22
CA SER A 292 6.76 -6.00 -3.55
C SER A 292 5.92 -5.38 -2.43
N SER A 293 4.80 -4.77 -2.75
CA SER A 293 4.00 -3.96 -1.83
C SER A 293 2.50 -4.17 -2.12
N PRO A 294 1.91 -5.32 -1.72
CA PRO A 294 0.51 -5.68 -1.95
C PRO A 294 -0.45 -4.84 -1.11
N ARG A 295 -1.76 -5.07 -1.26
CA ARG A 295 -2.80 -4.58 -0.36
C ARG A 295 -2.60 -5.16 1.04
N HIS A 296 -2.85 -4.35 2.06
CA HIS A 296 -2.90 -4.81 3.45
C HIS A 296 -3.99 -5.87 3.65
N GLU A 297 -3.68 -6.94 4.35
CA GLU A 297 -4.67 -7.80 4.96
C GLU A 297 -5.26 -7.09 6.18
N MET A 298 -6.61 -7.09 6.29
CA MET A 298 -7.30 -6.39 7.37
C MET A 298 -8.44 -7.23 7.91
N GLU A 299 -8.58 -7.20 9.22
CA GLU A 299 -9.77 -7.62 9.94
C GLU A 299 -10.45 -6.38 10.52
N MET A 300 -11.74 -6.26 10.29
CA MET A 300 -12.53 -5.09 10.65
C MET A 300 -13.75 -5.52 11.48
N HIS A 301 -13.77 -5.16 12.74
CA HIS A 301 -14.89 -5.38 13.63
C HIS A 301 -15.79 -4.15 13.60
N VAL A 302 -17.03 -4.33 13.15
CA VAL A 302 -18.03 -3.26 13.04
C VAL A 302 -19.16 -3.52 14.04
N ARG A 303 -19.40 -2.55 14.91
CA ARG A 303 -20.62 -2.48 15.71
C ARG A 303 -21.44 -1.30 15.18
N LEU A 304 -22.61 -1.57 14.62
CA LEU A 304 -23.48 -0.56 13.99
C LEU A 304 -24.86 -0.62 14.61
N GLY A 305 -25.25 0.47 15.29
CA GLY A 305 -26.52 0.58 15.98
C GLY A 305 -27.52 1.48 15.27
N ALA A 306 -28.79 1.07 15.26
CA ALA A 306 -29.86 1.83 14.65
C ALA A 306 -31.20 1.69 15.43
N THR A 307 -32.12 2.60 15.13
CA THR A 307 -33.54 2.48 15.57
C THR A 307 -34.27 1.45 14.72
N LYS A 308 -35.44 1.00 15.17
CA LYS A 308 -36.33 0.10 14.40
C LYS A 308 -36.82 0.72 13.08
N GLU A 309 -36.82 2.05 12.96
CA GLU A 309 -37.10 2.77 11.72
C GLU A 309 -35.91 2.82 10.76
N GLY A 310 -34.76 2.27 11.15
CA GLY A 310 -33.55 2.18 10.32
C GLY A 310 -32.68 3.44 10.35
N ILE A 311 -32.81 4.31 11.35
CA ILE A 311 -31.91 5.46 11.53
C ILE A 311 -30.65 5.02 12.26
N VAL A 312 -29.49 5.14 11.61
CA VAL A 312 -28.19 4.82 12.18
C VAL A 312 -27.84 5.83 13.27
N LYS A 313 -27.56 5.34 14.47
CA LYS A 313 -27.26 6.13 15.66
C LYS A 313 -25.79 6.08 16.06
N GLY A 314 -25.15 4.95 15.88
CA GLY A 314 -23.76 4.76 16.28
C GLY A 314 -22.99 3.83 15.36
N ILE A 315 -21.70 4.14 15.15
CA ILE A 315 -20.78 3.29 14.39
C ILE A 315 -19.46 3.18 15.17
N ASP A 316 -19.11 1.95 15.53
CA ASP A 316 -17.85 1.60 16.16
C ASP A 316 -17.09 0.68 15.21
N LEU A 317 -15.90 1.08 14.82
CA LEU A 317 -15.06 0.33 13.88
C LEU A 317 -13.67 0.14 14.49
N TYR A 318 -13.31 -1.11 14.72
CA TYR A 318 -11.93 -1.50 15.01
C TYR A 318 -11.30 -2.16 13.78
N THR A 319 -10.11 -1.73 13.38
CA THR A 319 -9.37 -2.32 12.26
C THR A 319 -8.00 -2.83 12.73
N LEU A 320 -7.79 -4.13 12.64
CA LEU A 320 -6.49 -4.77 12.80
C LEU A 320 -5.90 -5.04 11.42
N SER A 321 -4.66 -4.63 11.18
CA SER A 321 -4.03 -4.78 9.86
C SER A 321 -2.62 -5.31 9.93
N ASN A 322 -2.32 -6.24 9.02
CA ASN A 322 -1.00 -6.80 8.78
C ASN A 322 -0.21 -5.89 7.82
N THR A 323 0.84 -5.22 8.31
CA THR A 323 1.74 -4.44 7.44
C THR A 323 2.90 -5.28 6.88
N GLY A 324 3.08 -6.50 7.36
CA GLY A 324 4.25 -7.31 7.03
C GLY A 324 5.51 -6.83 7.74
N ALA A 325 6.66 -7.10 7.14
CA ALA A 325 7.96 -6.89 7.77
C ALA A 325 8.38 -5.41 7.91
N TYR A 326 7.75 -4.51 7.19
CA TYR A 326 8.10 -3.07 7.20
C TYR A 326 6.84 -2.20 7.11
N GLY A 327 6.91 -1.00 7.72
CA GLY A 327 5.75 -0.14 7.89
C GLY A 327 5.20 0.47 6.60
N GLU A 328 6.07 0.90 5.71
CA GLU A 328 5.74 1.53 4.43
C GLU A 328 4.54 2.48 4.50
N HIS A 329 3.42 2.15 3.82
CA HIS A 329 2.18 2.95 3.84
C HIS A 329 1.17 2.50 4.90
N GLY A 330 1.54 1.60 5.81
CA GLY A 330 0.64 1.02 6.83
C GLY A 330 -0.17 2.06 7.58
N PRO A 331 0.46 3.02 8.27
CA PRO A 331 -0.27 4.00 9.09
C PRO A 331 -1.32 4.77 8.30
N THR A 332 -0.94 5.33 7.14
CA THR A 332 -1.87 6.13 6.31
C THR A 332 -2.91 5.29 5.59
N THR A 333 -2.56 4.05 5.22
CA THR A 333 -3.49 3.13 4.54
C THR A 333 -4.58 2.67 5.49
N VAL A 334 -4.20 2.21 6.66
CA VAL A 334 -5.14 1.60 7.62
C VAL A 334 -6.05 2.66 8.24
N GLY A 335 -5.53 3.83 8.61
CA GLY A 335 -6.34 4.95 9.10
C GLY A 335 -7.48 5.33 8.15
N LEU A 336 -7.28 5.22 6.83
CA LEU A 336 -8.35 5.49 5.86
C LEU A 336 -9.49 4.46 5.89
N SER A 337 -9.34 3.32 6.54
CA SER A 337 -10.45 2.37 6.70
C SER A 337 -11.60 2.97 7.50
N GLY A 338 -11.32 3.71 8.57
CA GLY A 338 -12.31 4.44 9.34
C GLY A 338 -12.61 5.84 8.80
N HIS A 339 -11.57 6.65 8.57
CA HIS A 339 -11.74 8.05 8.15
C HIS A 339 -12.45 8.25 6.80
N LYS A 340 -12.62 7.20 6.01
CA LYS A 340 -13.33 7.26 4.71
C LYS A 340 -14.61 6.42 4.65
N SER A 341 -14.86 5.51 5.61
CA SER A 341 -16.07 4.69 5.64
C SER A 341 -17.13 5.27 6.57
N ILE A 342 -16.77 5.61 7.82
CA ILE A 342 -17.69 6.16 8.80
C ILE A 342 -18.36 7.46 8.33
N PRO A 343 -17.65 8.43 7.70
CA PRO A 343 -18.27 9.68 7.26
C PRO A 343 -19.41 9.52 6.25
N LEU A 344 -19.52 8.38 5.60
CA LEU A 344 -20.65 8.09 4.70
C LEU A 344 -22.00 8.16 5.44
N TYR A 345 -21.99 7.77 6.71
CA TYR A 345 -23.12 7.81 7.65
C TYR A 345 -22.88 8.81 8.78
N GLY A 346 -22.26 9.95 8.46
CA GLY A 346 -21.76 10.94 9.42
C GLY A 346 -22.81 11.68 10.25
N LYS A 347 -24.11 11.34 10.09
CA LYS A 347 -25.20 11.84 10.94
C LYS A 347 -25.40 11.02 12.21
N ALA A 348 -24.65 9.95 12.42
CA ALA A 348 -24.68 9.18 13.65
C ALA A 348 -24.36 10.06 14.86
N GLU A 349 -25.05 9.79 15.99
CA GLU A 349 -24.90 10.55 17.24
C GLU A 349 -23.54 10.32 17.88
N ALA A 350 -22.99 9.12 17.72
CA ALA A 350 -21.65 8.77 18.18
C ALA A 350 -20.91 7.88 17.18
N PHE A 351 -19.59 8.01 17.19
CA PHE A 351 -18.73 7.06 16.50
C PHE A 351 -17.44 6.85 17.29
N ARG A 352 -16.83 5.67 17.09
CA ARG A 352 -15.46 5.37 17.49
C ARG A 352 -14.76 4.66 16.34
N PHE A 353 -13.54 5.06 16.07
CA PHE A 353 -12.63 4.36 15.17
C PHE A 353 -11.32 4.10 15.89
N VAL A 354 -10.88 2.84 15.89
CA VAL A 354 -9.58 2.43 16.40
C VAL A 354 -8.91 1.58 15.36
N SER A 355 -7.61 1.78 15.12
CA SER A 355 -6.85 0.91 14.26
C SER A 355 -5.48 0.56 14.84
N ASP A 356 -5.10 -0.70 14.71
CA ASP A 356 -3.78 -1.23 14.99
C ASP A 356 -3.14 -1.78 13.71
N VAL A 357 -1.93 -1.34 13.43
CA VAL A 357 -1.12 -1.81 12.30
C VAL A 357 0.06 -2.58 12.87
N VAL A 358 0.11 -3.89 12.63
CA VAL A 358 1.09 -4.77 13.27
C VAL A 358 2.14 -5.26 12.30
N TYR A 359 3.38 -5.40 12.80
CA TYR A 359 4.46 -6.06 12.09
C TYR A 359 4.32 -7.58 12.14
N THR A 360 4.67 -8.23 11.02
CA THR A 360 4.79 -9.69 10.90
C THR A 360 5.95 -10.05 9.98
N ASN A 361 6.33 -11.31 9.92
CA ASN A 361 7.36 -11.79 9.00
C ASN A 361 6.81 -12.13 7.60
N HIS A 362 5.85 -11.33 7.12
CA HIS A 362 5.34 -11.40 5.75
C HIS A 362 5.93 -10.28 4.87
N MET A 363 5.75 -10.41 3.56
CA MET A 363 6.04 -9.33 2.62
C MET A 363 5.29 -8.06 3.03
N SER A 364 6.00 -6.91 2.99
CA SER A 364 5.43 -5.64 3.42
C SER A 364 4.27 -5.20 2.55
N ALA A 365 3.19 -4.80 3.17
CA ALA A 365 2.04 -4.26 2.48
C ALA A 365 2.21 -2.75 2.19
N GLY A 366 1.49 -2.27 1.19
CA GLY A 366 1.61 -0.87 0.78
C GLY A 366 0.35 -0.33 0.12
N ALA A 367 0.55 0.63 -0.75
CA ALA A 367 -0.53 1.32 -1.41
C ALA A 367 -1.20 0.47 -2.50
N TYR A 368 -2.49 0.28 -2.40
CA TYR A 368 -3.32 -0.28 -3.47
C TYR A 368 -4.56 0.61 -3.64
N ARG A 369 -5.07 0.73 -4.86
CA ARG A 369 -6.22 1.57 -5.26
C ARG A 369 -7.30 1.65 -4.19
N GLY A 370 -7.51 2.87 -3.65
CA GLY A 370 -8.41 3.15 -2.53
C GLY A 370 -7.78 3.04 -1.14
N TYR A 371 -6.52 2.59 -1.02
CA TYR A 371 -5.87 2.33 0.28
C TYR A 371 -6.76 1.45 1.18
N GLY A 372 -6.95 1.82 2.45
CA GLY A 372 -7.86 1.15 3.37
C GLY A 372 -9.34 1.51 3.21
N ALA A 373 -9.66 2.61 2.49
CA ALA A 373 -11.04 3.06 2.33
C ALA A 373 -11.93 1.98 1.68
N THR A 374 -11.42 1.25 0.68
CA THR A 374 -12.19 0.19 0.02
C THR A 374 -12.55 -0.95 0.96
N GLN A 375 -11.66 -1.26 1.90
CA GLN A 375 -11.84 -2.32 2.89
C GLN A 375 -12.79 -1.86 4.00
N GLY A 376 -12.57 -0.66 4.55
CA GLY A 376 -13.49 -0.09 5.55
C GLY A 376 -14.92 0.09 5.00
N LEU A 377 -15.05 0.54 3.75
CA LEU A 377 -16.37 0.63 3.10
C LEU A 377 -16.98 -0.74 2.87
N PHE A 378 -16.21 -1.76 2.49
CA PHE A 378 -16.72 -3.12 2.41
C PHE A 378 -17.32 -3.57 3.75
N ALA A 379 -16.62 -3.36 4.86
CA ALA A 379 -17.07 -3.76 6.18
C ALA A 379 -18.33 -2.98 6.63
N VAL A 380 -18.29 -1.65 6.58
CA VAL A 380 -19.42 -0.79 7.00
C VAL A 380 -20.63 -1.01 6.12
N GLU A 381 -20.47 -1.10 4.80
CA GLU A 381 -21.58 -1.31 3.86
C GLU A 381 -22.19 -2.72 3.97
N SER A 382 -21.36 -3.73 4.32
CA SER A 382 -21.87 -5.07 4.64
C SER A 382 -22.71 -5.04 5.92
N ALA A 383 -22.23 -4.35 6.96
CA ALA A 383 -23.00 -4.17 8.20
C ALA A 383 -24.35 -3.44 7.95
N VAL A 384 -24.35 -2.44 7.05
CA VAL A 384 -25.61 -1.75 6.66
C VAL A 384 -26.55 -2.69 5.90
N ASN A 385 -26.04 -3.58 5.06
CA ASN A 385 -26.87 -4.60 4.41
C ASN A 385 -27.44 -5.61 5.41
N GLU A 386 -26.66 -6.04 6.40
CA GLU A 386 -27.12 -6.92 7.48
C GLU A 386 -28.16 -6.22 8.36
N LEU A 387 -27.99 -4.92 8.64
CA LEU A 387 -28.97 -4.10 9.33
C LEU A 387 -30.31 -4.06 8.54
N ALA A 388 -30.22 -3.83 7.23
CA ALA A 388 -31.39 -3.82 6.35
C ALA A 388 -32.14 -5.16 6.39
N ALA A 389 -31.40 -6.26 6.30
CA ALA A 389 -31.99 -7.61 6.38
C ALA A 389 -32.64 -7.87 7.75
N LYS A 390 -32.01 -7.47 8.86
CA LYS A 390 -32.50 -7.67 10.22
C LYS A 390 -33.75 -6.85 10.52
N LEU A 391 -33.88 -5.67 9.90
CA LEU A 391 -35.04 -4.80 9.98
C LEU A 391 -36.12 -5.13 8.94
N HIS A 392 -35.88 -6.09 8.04
CA HIS A 392 -36.76 -6.37 6.88
C HIS A 392 -37.02 -5.13 6.02
N MET A 393 -36.01 -4.27 5.86
CA MET A 393 -36.07 -3.03 5.08
C MET A 393 -35.24 -3.17 3.78
N ASP A 394 -35.65 -2.40 2.78
CA ASP A 394 -34.87 -2.27 1.56
C ASP A 394 -33.53 -1.59 1.85
N PRO A 395 -32.37 -2.16 1.45
CA PRO A 395 -31.07 -1.55 1.64
C PRO A 395 -30.90 -0.20 0.91
N PHE A 396 -31.65 0.04 -0.16
CA PHE A 396 -31.74 1.36 -0.77
C PHE A 396 -32.35 2.36 0.21
N LYS A 397 -33.46 2.00 0.84
CA LYS A 397 -34.19 2.89 1.76
C LYS A 397 -33.35 3.29 2.97
N ILE A 398 -32.64 2.34 3.58
CA ILE A 398 -31.75 2.64 4.71
C ILE A 398 -30.66 3.64 4.28
N ARG A 399 -30.08 3.49 3.10
CA ARG A 399 -29.09 4.44 2.59
C ARG A 399 -29.67 5.80 2.31
N GLU A 400 -30.81 5.87 1.65
CA GLU A 400 -31.50 7.15 1.36
C GLU A 400 -31.71 8.00 2.61
N MET A 401 -32.04 7.35 3.74
CA MET A 401 -32.28 8.01 5.03
C MET A 401 -30.99 8.47 5.71
N ASN A 402 -29.91 7.71 5.61
CA ASN A 402 -28.75 7.84 6.49
C ASN A 402 -27.50 8.45 5.82
N ILE A 403 -27.37 8.40 4.50
CA ILE A 403 -26.17 8.95 3.82
C ILE A 403 -26.06 10.46 3.99
N VAL A 404 -24.83 10.94 4.06
CA VAL A 404 -24.51 12.38 4.11
C VAL A 404 -24.95 13.09 2.83
N LYS A 405 -25.34 14.36 3.00
CA LYS A 405 -25.77 15.25 1.92
C LYS A 405 -24.87 16.50 1.89
N GLU A 406 -25.04 17.29 0.86
CA GLU A 406 -24.42 18.62 0.78
C GLU A 406 -24.88 19.50 1.94
N GLY A 407 -23.93 20.15 2.60
CA GLY A 407 -24.17 20.97 3.80
C GLY A 407 -24.06 20.22 5.13
N ASP A 408 -24.07 18.87 5.14
CA ASP A 408 -23.92 18.12 6.38
C ASP A 408 -22.51 18.26 6.95
N VAL A 409 -22.41 18.34 8.27
CA VAL A 409 -21.14 18.22 9.00
C VAL A 409 -20.81 16.76 9.18
N MET A 410 -19.56 16.39 8.95
CA MET A 410 -19.06 15.02 9.08
C MET A 410 -18.07 14.92 10.26
N PRO A 411 -18.53 14.61 11.49
CA PRO A 411 -17.66 14.54 12.67
C PRO A 411 -16.51 13.57 12.49
N ALA A 412 -16.75 12.40 11.91
CA ALA A 412 -15.74 11.38 11.63
C ALA A 412 -14.76 11.76 10.49
N TYR A 413 -14.95 12.89 9.84
CA TYR A 413 -14.01 13.45 8.87
C TYR A 413 -13.52 14.83 9.32
N TYR A 414 -12.93 14.88 10.49
CA TYR A 414 -12.35 16.09 11.10
C TYR A 414 -13.33 17.26 11.27
N GLY A 415 -14.63 17.00 11.39
CA GLY A 415 -15.67 18.01 11.49
C GLY A 415 -15.87 18.84 10.22
N ALA A 416 -15.38 18.36 9.08
CA ALA A 416 -15.53 19.06 7.81
C ALA A 416 -16.98 19.15 7.34
N VAL A 417 -17.36 20.29 6.76
CA VAL A 417 -18.63 20.43 6.06
C VAL A 417 -18.54 19.79 4.69
N ASN A 418 -19.54 19.00 4.32
CA ASN A 418 -19.67 18.40 3.01
C ASN A 418 -20.14 19.46 1.98
N THR A 419 -19.19 20.17 1.39
CA THR A 419 -19.47 21.33 0.53
C THR A 419 -19.91 20.97 -0.88
N SER A 420 -19.75 19.72 -1.30
CA SER A 420 -20.16 19.24 -2.63
C SER A 420 -20.48 17.75 -2.56
N CYS A 421 -21.75 17.41 -2.71
CA CYS A 421 -22.23 16.03 -2.66
C CYS A 421 -23.39 15.83 -3.62
N ALA A 422 -23.33 14.77 -4.40
CA ALA A 422 -24.42 14.34 -5.27
C ALA A 422 -24.82 12.87 -4.99
N LEU A 423 -24.42 12.32 -3.83
CA LEU A 423 -24.56 10.92 -3.53
C LEU A 423 -26.03 10.48 -3.51
N ASP A 424 -26.92 11.32 -2.96
CA ASP A 424 -28.37 11.11 -2.95
C ASP A 424 -28.96 11.05 -4.38
N ARG A 425 -28.50 11.95 -5.27
CA ARG A 425 -28.92 11.96 -6.68
C ARG A 425 -28.35 10.76 -7.44
N CYS A 426 -27.10 10.38 -7.17
CA CYS A 426 -26.49 9.18 -7.73
C CYS A 426 -27.25 7.93 -7.29
N LEU A 427 -27.59 7.84 -6.01
CA LEU A 427 -28.34 6.71 -5.45
C LEU A 427 -29.68 6.53 -6.19
N LYS A 428 -30.48 7.60 -6.33
CA LYS A 428 -31.74 7.59 -7.06
C LYS A 428 -31.54 7.21 -8.54
N LYS A 429 -30.53 7.79 -9.18
CA LYS A 429 -30.26 7.52 -10.59
C LYS A 429 -29.88 6.06 -10.85
N VAL A 430 -29.04 5.48 -10.01
CA VAL A 430 -28.66 4.05 -10.13
C VAL A 430 -29.85 3.14 -9.84
N HIS A 431 -30.70 3.47 -8.87
CA HIS A 431 -31.93 2.75 -8.57
C HIS A 431 -32.85 2.66 -9.80
N GLU A 432 -33.09 3.80 -10.49
CA GLU A 432 -33.86 3.86 -11.73
C GLU A 432 -33.18 3.05 -12.85
N MET A 433 -31.88 3.27 -13.08
CA MET A 433 -31.14 2.66 -14.19
C MET A 433 -31.08 1.13 -14.11
N ILE A 434 -30.96 0.58 -12.91
CA ILE A 434 -30.90 -0.88 -12.73
C ILE A 434 -32.30 -1.50 -12.67
N ASP A 435 -33.35 -0.69 -12.57
CA ASP A 435 -34.73 -1.15 -12.38
C ASP A 435 -34.85 -1.96 -11.07
N TRP A 436 -34.45 -1.30 -9.96
CA TRP A 436 -34.27 -1.93 -8.65
C TRP A 436 -35.55 -2.60 -8.15
N ASP A 437 -36.68 -1.90 -8.18
CA ASP A 437 -37.97 -2.36 -7.63
C ASP A 437 -38.45 -3.69 -8.23
N HIS A 438 -38.11 -3.96 -9.51
CA HIS A 438 -38.48 -5.20 -10.17
C HIS A 438 -37.39 -6.29 -10.11
N LYS A 439 -36.15 -5.95 -9.74
CA LYS A 439 -35.01 -6.88 -9.81
C LYS A 439 -34.42 -7.27 -8.46
N TYR A 440 -34.66 -6.46 -7.43
CA TYR A 440 -34.20 -6.76 -6.09
C TYR A 440 -35.16 -7.74 -5.38
N PRO A 441 -34.66 -8.68 -4.55
CA PRO A 441 -33.26 -9.01 -4.37
C PRO A 441 -32.74 -10.00 -5.43
N VAL A 442 -33.57 -10.89 -5.94
CA VAL A 442 -33.18 -11.98 -6.84
C VAL A 442 -34.29 -12.24 -7.86
N ARG A 443 -33.90 -12.51 -9.11
CA ARG A 443 -34.78 -13.03 -10.16
C ARG A 443 -34.34 -14.43 -10.57
N ASP A 444 -35.27 -15.36 -10.57
CA ASP A 444 -35.07 -16.64 -11.26
C ASP A 444 -35.22 -16.40 -12.77
N LEU A 445 -34.21 -16.80 -13.54
CA LEU A 445 -34.16 -16.71 -14.99
C LEU A 445 -34.56 -18.04 -15.66
N GLY A 446 -34.89 -19.08 -14.89
CA GLY A 446 -35.08 -20.45 -15.36
C GLY A 446 -33.78 -21.18 -15.61
N ASN A 447 -33.89 -22.50 -15.88
CA ASN A 447 -32.76 -23.38 -16.16
C ASN A 447 -31.64 -23.37 -15.11
N GLY A 448 -31.99 -23.19 -13.81
CA GLY A 448 -31.04 -23.12 -12.71
C GLY A 448 -30.20 -21.85 -12.65
N LYS A 449 -30.56 -20.81 -13.38
CA LYS A 449 -29.89 -19.51 -13.38
C LYS A 449 -30.69 -18.50 -12.57
N VAL A 450 -29.98 -17.77 -11.70
CA VAL A 450 -30.52 -16.66 -10.94
C VAL A 450 -29.74 -15.37 -11.23
N ARG A 451 -30.40 -14.23 -11.14
CA ARG A 451 -29.76 -12.91 -11.19
C ARG A 451 -30.11 -12.16 -9.93
N ALA A 452 -29.10 -11.77 -9.16
CA ALA A 452 -29.23 -10.93 -8.01
C ALA A 452 -28.75 -9.50 -8.32
N VAL A 453 -29.29 -8.53 -7.60
CA VAL A 453 -28.80 -7.15 -7.57
C VAL A 453 -28.44 -6.79 -6.15
N GLY A 454 -27.41 -5.98 -6.01
CA GLY A 454 -26.94 -5.47 -4.72
C GLY A 454 -26.55 -4.01 -4.85
N MET A 455 -26.42 -3.33 -3.72
CA MET A 455 -26.06 -1.93 -3.64
C MET A 455 -24.91 -1.73 -2.66
N LEU A 456 -23.99 -0.85 -3.02
CA LEU A 456 -22.89 -0.39 -2.19
C LEU A 456 -22.69 1.11 -2.44
N SER A 457 -22.63 1.90 -1.38
CA SER A 457 -22.36 3.33 -1.48
C SER A 457 -20.89 3.61 -1.25
N LEU A 458 -20.31 4.49 -2.07
CA LEU A 458 -18.95 4.96 -1.95
C LEU A 458 -18.92 6.49 -2.10
N ILE A 459 -18.37 7.15 -1.11
CA ILE A 459 -17.99 8.56 -1.18
C ILE A 459 -16.46 8.66 -1.09
N HIS A 460 -15.84 9.63 -1.75
CA HIS A 460 -14.38 9.78 -1.79
C HIS A 460 -13.63 8.56 -2.35
N ILE A 461 -14.15 7.96 -3.41
CA ILE A 461 -13.40 6.96 -4.17
C ILE A 461 -12.10 7.62 -4.62
N SER A 462 -10.97 7.02 -4.31
CA SER A 462 -9.72 7.43 -4.94
C SER A 462 -9.81 7.08 -6.41
N GLU A 463 -10.01 8.08 -7.25
CA GLU A 463 -10.13 7.87 -8.68
C GLU A 463 -8.83 7.27 -9.23
N PRO A 464 -8.91 6.16 -9.97
CA PRO A 464 -7.74 5.57 -10.61
C PRO A 464 -7.12 6.48 -11.65
N THR A 465 -7.87 7.48 -12.08
CA THR A 465 -7.51 8.42 -13.13
C THR A 465 -7.21 9.82 -12.60
N ARG A 466 -7.17 10.02 -11.28
CA ARG A 466 -6.77 11.32 -10.75
C ARG A 466 -5.39 11.64 -11.31
N PRO A 467 -5.29 12.54 -12.29
CA PRO A 467 -3.98 13.00 -12.73
C PRO A 467 -3.36 13.59 -11.47
N LEU A 468 -2.17 13.15 -11.14
CA LEU A 468 -1.34 13.85 -10.17
C LEU A 468 -1.11 15.22 -10.79
N TYR A 469 -1.94 16.18 -10.45
CA TYR A 469 -1.65 17.57 -10.74
C TYR A 469 -0.42 17.95 -9.93
N ILE A 470 0.56 18.29 -10.64
CA ILE A 470 1.77 18.94 -10.18
C ILE A 470 1.40 20.38 -9.81
#